data_fa5667da5b3081941c688f81286c9052
#
_entry.id   fa5667da5b3081941c688f81286c9052
#
_cell.length_a   1.000
_cell.length_b   1.000
_cell.length_c   1.000
_cell.angle_alpha   90.00
_cell.angle_beta   90.00
_cell.angle_gamma   90.00
#
_symmetry.space_group_name_H-M   'P 1'
#
loop_
_entity.id
_entity.type
_entity.pdbx_description
1 polymer ?
#
loop_
_entity_poly.entity_id
_entity_poly.type
_entity_poly.pdbx_seq_one_letter_code
_entity_poly.pdbx_strand_id
1 'polypeptide(L)'
;MENKVTEVKKTVQKRMEPELKLINMDKVEVEQIEWLLYPFIPYGKVTIIQGDPGEGKTTMVLQIIAKLTRGEAILPTVSLTDDKENAEVPVNVIYQTAEDGLGDTIKPRLLAAGADCSKVLVIDDTDQPLTMADIRLEEAIIQTKARMVVLDPIQGFLGAEVDMHRANEIRPLMKRIAVLAEKYHCAIILIGHMNKNSNGKSSYRGLGSIDFQAAARSVLIVGRIKEEPETRVVCHTKSSLAPEGKSIAFRLDKDNGFEWIGEYDISADELLNGDGKGQKSRKAKEFLLEILADGGMSQKKILEEAAKRGIKGKTLRNAKSELEVDSVKRGSQWYWMLPE
;
A
#
# COMPACT_ATOMS: atom_id res chain seq x y z
N MET A 1 -61.65 -12.11 -5.62
CA MET A 1 -60.23 -12.50 -5.73
C MET A 1 -59.34 -11.33 -6.11
N GLU A 2 -59.70 -10.44 -7.00
CA GLU A 2 -58.89 -9.29 -7.43
C GLU A 2 -58.52 -8.31 -6.32
N ASN A 3 -59.42 -8.02 -5.38
CA ASN A 3 -59.10 -7.10 -4.26
C ASN A 3 -57.98 -7.63 -3.32
N LYS A 4 -57.90 -8.94 -3.06
CA LYS A 4 -56.83 -9.53 -2.23
C LYS A 4 -55.49 -9.50 -2.94
N VAL A 5 -55.47 -9.72 -4.25
CA VAL A 5 -54.24 -9.65 -5.04
C VAL A 5 -53.70 -8.23 -5.11
N THR A 6 -54.56 -7.23 -5.21
CA THR A 6 -54.21 -5.80 -5.21
C THR A 6 -53.69 -5.34 -3.84
N GLU A 7 -54.28 -5.82 -2.75
CA GLU A 7 -53.84 -5.53 -1.40
C GLU A 7 -52.48 -6.18 -1.07
N VAL A 8 -52.28 -7.43 -1.49
CA VAL A 8 -50.99 -8.13 -1.36
C VAL A 8 -49.90 -7.43 -2.19
N LYS A 9 -50.19 -7.01 -3.44
CA LYS A 9 -49.24 -6.23 -4.25
C LYS A 9 -48.88 -4.89 -3.61
N LYS A 10 -49.87 -4.15 -3.05
CA LYS A 10 -49.60 -2.90 -2.31
C LYS A 10 -48.77 -3.14 -1.03
N THR A 11 -49.04 -4.23 -0.31
CA THR A 11 -48.29 -4.59 0.91
C THR A 11 -46.87 -5.03 0.58
N VAL A 12 -46.65 -5.77 -0.50
CA VAL A 12 -45.33 -6.17 -0.98
C VAL A 12 -44.55 -4.96 -1.52
N GLN A 13 -45.18 -4.06 -2.28
CA GLN A 13 -44.55 -2.81 -2.73
C GLN A 13 -44.19 -1.92 -1.55
N LYS A 14 -45.03 -1.79 -0.53
CA LYS A 14 -44.75 -1.01 0.68
C LYS A 14 -43.61 -1.60 1.51
N ARG A 15 -43.34 -2.92 1.41
CA ARG A 15 -42.16 -3.57 2.03
C ARG A 15 -40.88 -3.41 1.22
N MET A 16 -40.96 -3.01 -0.04
CA MET A 16 -39.77 -2.80 -0.91
C MET A 16 -39.36 -1.33 -1.02
N GLU A 17 -40.15 -0.39 -0.50
CA GLU A 17 -39.73 1.01 -0.44
C GLU A 17 -38.72 1.18 0.69
N PRO A 18 -37.53 1.79 0.43
CA PRO A 18 -36.55 2.04 1.47
C PRO A 18 -37.13 3.00 2.53
N GLU A 19 -37.08 2.59 3.79
CA GLU A 19 -37.48 3.43 4.91
C GLU A 19 -36.44 4.57 5.12
N LEU A 20 -36.91 5.81 5.16
CA LEU A 20 -36.07 6.95 5.49
C LEU A 20 -35.61 6.83 6.94
N LYS A 21 -34.29 6.70 7.13
CA LYS A 21 -33.63 6.74 8.43
C LYS A 21 -32.69 7.94 8.47
N LEU A 22 -32.89 8.83 9.42
CA LEU A 22 -32.04 9.99 9.64
C LEU A 22 -31.16 9.74 10.87
N ILE A 23 -29.88 10.03 10.75
CA ILE A 23 -28.92 9.99 11.85
C ILE A 23 -28.56 11.44 12.20
N ASN A 24 -28.78 11.82 13.44
CA ASN A 24 -28.32 13.11 13.95
C ASN A 24 -26.83 13.00 14.29
N MET A 25 -25.99 13.82 13.67
CA MET A 25 -24.53 13.81 13.87
C MET A 25 -24.11 14.12 15.32
N ASP A 26 -24.94 14.82 16.08
CA ASP A 26 -24.74 15.05 17.52
C ASP A 26 -24.75 13.77 18.36
N LYS A 27 -25.38 12.69 17.84
CA LYS A 27 -25.47 11.38 18.49
C LYS A 27 -24.45 10.38 17.97
N VAL A 28 -23.61 10.78 17.02
CA VAL A 28 -22.56 9.93 16.48
C VAL A 28 -21.31 10.05 17.33
N GLU A 29 -20.88 8.96 17.91
CA GLU A 29 -19.63 8.93 18.67
C GLU A 29 -18.42 9.06 17.73
N VAL A 30 -17.40 9.78 18.19
CA VAL A 30 -16.15 9.93 17.44
C VAL A 30 -15.30 8.67 17.64
N GLU A 31 -14.99 8.01 16.55
CA GLU A 31 -14.10 6.84 16.55
C GLU A 31 -12.72 7.22 16.03
N GLN A 32 -11.67 6.73 16.67
CA GLN A 32 -10.31 6.85 16.17
C GLN A 32 -10.04 5.77 15.12
N ILE A 33 -9.24 6.12 14.11
CA ILE A 33 -8.84 5.17 13.09
C ILE A 33 -7.72 4.31 13.66
N GLU A 34 -7.96 3.00 13.74
CA GLU A 34 -6.93 2.02 14.04
C GLU A 34 -6.17 1.63 12.78
N TRP A 35 -4.89 1.32 12.93
CA TRP A 35 -4.00 1.01 11.83
C TRP A 35 -3.37 -0.37 12.00
N LEU A 36 -3.42 -1.16 10.95
CA LEU A 36 -2.62 -2.38 10.83
C LEU A 36 -1.15 -2.00 10.57
N LEU A 37 -0.93 -0.98 9.72
CA LEU A 37 0.37 -0.40 9.41
C LEU A 37 0.18 1.10 9.13
N TYR A 38 0.51 1.95 10.11
CA TYR A 38 0.42 3.42 9.94
C TYR A 38 1.51 3.96 8.99
N PRO A 39 1.17 4.87 8.09
CA PRO A 39 -0.14 5.37 7.69
C PRO A 39 -0.68 4.63 6.44
N PHE A 40 -0.23 3.40 6.18
CA PHE A 40 -0.42 2.68 4.92
C PHE A 40 -1.69 1.82 4.89
N ILE A 41 -1.96 1.06 5.96
CA ILE A 41 -3.03 0.07 5.99
C ILE A 41 -3.92 0.29 7.22
N PRO A 42 -5.08 0.96 7.06
CA PRO A 42 -6.04 1.14 8.15
C PRO A 42 -6.91 -0.11 8.36
N TYR A 43 -7.27 -0.40 9.60
CA TYR A 43 -8.35 -1.34 9.90
C TYR A 43 -9.72 -0.79 9.49
N GLY A 44 -10.67 -1.68 9.23
CA GLY A 44 -12.03 -1.31 8.82
C GLY A 44 -12.12 -0.63 7.46
N LYS A 45 -11.08 -0.65 6.64
CA LYS A 45 -11.03 0.02 5.34
C LYS A 45 -10.37 -0.84 4.28
N VAL A 46 -10.51 -0.40 3.01
CA VAL A 46 -9.92 -1.06 1.85
C VAL A 46 -8.61 -0.37 1.49
N THR A 47 -7.56 -1.17 1.35
CA THR A 47 -6.26 -0.76 0.80
C THR A 47 -6.01 -1.50 -0.52
N ILE A 48 -5.59 -0.78 -1.54
CA ILE A 48 -5.14 -1.36 -2.81
C ILE A 48 -3.63 -1.35 -2.85
N ILE A 49 -3.04 -2.48 -3.21
CA ILE A 49 -1.60 -2.62 -3.49
C ILE A 49 -1.43 -2.98 -4.96
N GLN A 50 -0.84 -2.09 -5.72
CA GLN A 50 -0.68 -2.25 -7.16
C GLN A 50 0.77 -2.13 -7.61
N GLY A 51 1.08 -2.63 -8.79
CA GLY A 51 2.42 -2.60 -9.39
C GLY A 51 2.53 -3.61 -10.52
N ASP A 52 3.60 -3.55 -11.30
CA ASP A 52 3.83 -4.50 -12.39
C ASP A 52 4.01 -5.95 -11.87
N PRO A 53 3.76 -6.98 -12.69
CA PRO A 53 4.09 -8.36 -12.34
C PRO A 53 5.56 -8.52 -11.94
N GLY A 54 5.83 -9.33 -10.90
CA GLY A 54 7.19 -9.60 -10.43
C GLY A 54 7.80 -8.51 -9.53
N GLU A 55 7.07 -7.45 -9.18
CA GLU A 55 7.58 -6.39 -8.29
C GLU A 55 7.54 -6.74 -6.78
N GLY A 56 7.10 -7.95 -6.43
CA GLY A 56 7.17 -8.45 -5.05
C GLY A 56 5.96 -8.10 -4.18
N LYS A 57 4.84 -7.68 -4.76
CA LYS A 57 3.58 -7.35 -4.03
C LYS A 57 3.11 -8.47 -3.12
N THR A 58 2.89 -9.66 -3.71
CA THR A 58 2.49 -10.88 -2.98
C THR A 58 3.50 -11.23 -1.90
N THR A 59 4.80 -11.24 -2.20
CA THR A 59 5.85 -11.56 -1.22
C THR A 59 5.81 -10.59 -0.04
N MET A 60 5.70 -9.29 -0.28
CA MET A 60 5.58 -8.29 0.77
C MET A 60 4.34 -8.53 1.66
N VAL A 61 3.18 -8.81 1.05
CA VAL A 61 1.95 -9.09 1.82
C VAL A 61 2.08 -10.37 2.64
N LEU A 62 2.71 -11.43 2.11
CA LEU A 62 2.97 -12.66 2.88
C LEU A 62 3.92 -12.40 4.06
N GLN A 63 4.88 -11.50 3.94
CA GLN A 63 5.73 -11.07 5.07
C GLN A 63 4.94 -10.31 6.14
N ILE A 64 4.01 -9.45 5.73
CA ILE A 64 3.07 -8.79 6.65
C ILE A 64 2.21 -9.83 7.38
N ILE A 65 1.65 -10.79 6.65
CA ILE A 65 0.86 -11.90 7.22
C ILE A 65 1.69 -12.69 8.24
N ALA A 66 2.94 -13.00 7.91
CA ALA A 66 3.82 -13.74 8.81
C ALA A 66 4.02 -13.02 10.15
N LYS A 67 4.19 -11.70 10.12
CA LYS A 67 4.29 -10.89 11.34
C LYS A 67 2.99 -10.86 12.13
N LEU A 68 1.86 -10.61 11.46
CA LEU A 68 0.54 -10.54 12.09
C LEU A 68 0.11 -11.86 12.74
N THR A 69 0.38 -12.99 12.10
CA THR A 69 0.03 -14.32 12.65
C THR A 69 0.82 -14.67 13.91
N ARG A 70 1.95 -14.01 14.17
CA ARG A 70 2.76 -14.17 15.38
C ARG A 70 2.58 -13.04 16.39
N GLY A 71 1.80 -12.00 16.07
CA GLY A 71 1.68 -10.82 16.92
C GLY A 71 2.96 -9.99 16.98
N GLU A 72 3.73 -9.96 15.88
CA GLU A 72 4.97 -9.18 15.78
C GLU A 72 4.76 -7.87 15.03
N ALA A 73 5.53 -6.85 15.40
CA ALA A 73 5.57 -5.60 14.64
C ALA A 73 6.00 -5.82 13.18
N ILE A 74 5.27 -5.21 12.24
CA ILE A 74 5.52 -5.38 10.80
C ILE A 74 6.85 -4.78 10.39
N LEU A 75 7.13 -3.55 10.85
CA LEU A 75 8.37 -2.83 10.56
C LEU A 75 9.24 -2.73 11.82
N PRO A 76 10.52 -3.12 11.75
CA PRO A 76 11.39 -3.16 12.93
C PRO A 76 11.76 -1.77 13.49
N THR A 77 11.60 -0.70 12.72
CA THR A 77 12.14 0.64 13.03
C THR A 77 11.13 1.77 13.03
N VAL A 78 9.87 1.53 12.71
CA VAL A 78 8.86 2.60 12.67
C VAL A 78 8.00 2.52 13.93
N SER A 79 8.61 2.83 15.07
CA SER A 79 7.85 3.32 16.21
C SER A 79 7.48 4.78 15.94
N LEU A 80 6.55 5.01 15.00
CA LEU A 80 6.06 6.35 14.67
C LEU A 80 4.97 6.83 15.63
N THR A 81 4.57 6.00 16.57
CA THR A 81 3.69 6.37 17.67
C THR A 81 4.16 5.69 18.96
N ASP A 82 4.09 6.40 20.07
CA ASP A 82 4.30 5.86 21.43
C ASP A 82 3.22 4.82 21.83
N ASP A 83 2.36 4.40 20.92
CA ASP A 83 1.32 3.41 21.11
C ASP A 83 1.92 1.99 21.10
N LYS A 84 2.54 1.64 22.21
CA LYS A 84 3.01 0.28 22.52
C LYS A 84 1.89 -0.75 22.64
N GLU A 85 0.63 -0.38 22.40
CA GLU A 85 -0.52 -1.24 22.72
C GLU A 85 -1.03 -2.10 21.57
N ASN A 86 -0.57 -1.92 20.30
CA ASN A 86 -1.15 -2.61 19.15
C ASN A 86 -0.32 -3.75 18.53
N ALA A 87 0.81 -4.10 19.07
CA ALA A 87 1.66 -5.17 18.56
C ALA A 87 1.66 -6.33 19.56
N GLU A 88 0.73 -7.23 19.61
CA GLU A 88 1.05 -8.36 20.49
C GLU A 88 0.02 -9.51 20.51
N VAL A 89 -1.07 -9.38 19.77
CA VAL A 89 -2.01 -10.50 19.70
C VAL A 89 -1.97 -11.11 18.31
N PRO A 90 -1.56 -12.38 18.18
CA PRO A 90 -1.64 -13.09 16.91
C PRO A 90 -3.06 -13.09 16.34
N VAL A 91 -3.22 -12.69 15.08
CA VAL A 91 -4.52 -12.57 14.44
C VAL A 91 -4.71 -13.57 13.31
N ASN A 92 -5.96 -13.94 13.04
CA ASN A 92 -6.32 -14.73 11.87
C ASN A 92 -6.36 -13.85 10.62
N VAL A 93 -5.93 -14.43 9.51
CA VAL A 93 -5.89 -13.78 8.19
C VAL A 93 -6.58 -14.69 7.18
N ILE A 94 -7.44 -14.13 6.35
CA ILE A 94 -7.97 -14.80 5.16
C ILE A 94 -7.11 -14.36 3.97
N TYR A 95 -6.46 -15.32 3.32
CA TYR A 95 -5.67 -15.07 2.11
C TYR A 95 -6.25 -15.83 0.95
N GLN A 96 -6.77 -15.13 -0.05
CA GLN A 96 -7.37 -15.74 -1.22
C GLN A 96 -6.52 -15.43 -2.45
N THR A 97 -6.16 -16.47 -3.19
CA THR A 97 -5.40 -16.37 -4.43
C THR A 97 -6.15 -16.99 -5.60
N ALA A 98 -6.06 -16.37 -6.77
CA ALA A 98 -6.65 -16.88 -8.01
C ALA A 98 -5.60 -17.33 -9.04
N GLU A 99 -4.31 -17.14 -8.75
CA GLU A 99 -3.22 -17.46 -9.69
C GLU A 99 -2.25 -18.51 -9.13
N ASP A 100 -1.90 -18.41 -7.87
CA ASP A 100 -0.85 -19.24 -7.24
C ASP A 100 -1.46 -20.47 -6.54
N GLY A 101 -0.82 -21.64 -6.70
CA GLY A 101 -1.20 -22.86 -5.98
C GLY A 101 -0.92 -22.78 -4.48
N LEU A 102 -1.86 -23.31 -3.68
CA LEU A 102 -1.73 -23.24 -2.22
C LEU A 102 -0.57 -24.10 -1.71
N GLY A 103 -0.41 -25.33 -2.26
CA GLY A 103 0.55 -26.30 -1.76
C GLY A 103 1.98 -26.11 -2.26
N ASP A 104 2.13 -25.68 -3.48
CA ASP A 104 3.42 -25.56 -4.16
C ASP A 104 4.01 -24.15 -4.11
N THR A 105 3.19 -23.15 -3.92
CA THR A 105 3.61 -21.74 -3.99
C THR A 105 3.34 -20.98 -2.69
N ILE A 106 2.09 -20.87 -2.25
CA ILE A 106 1.72 -19.99 -1.13
C ILE A 106 2.21 -20.52 0.21
N LYS A 107 1.92 -21.81 0.52
CA LYS A 107 2.34 -22.39 1.80
C LYS A 107 3.86 -22.41 1.96
N PRO A 108 4.67 -22.80 0.97
CA PRO A 108 6.13 -22.67 1.06
C PRO A 108 6.61 -21.24 1.33
N ARG A 109 6.02 -20.24 0.68
CA ARG A 109 6.38 -18.84 0.89
C ARG A 109 5.99 -18.35 2.29
N LEU A 110 4.81 -18.74 2.82
CA LEU A 110 4.39 -18.45 4.19
C LEU A 110 5.34 -19.06 5.21
N LEU A 111 5.73 -20.32 5.02
CA LEU A 111 6.69 -20.99 5.89
C LEU A 111 8.07 -20.33 5.84
N ALA A 112 8.55 -19.97 4.67
CA ALA A 112 9.81 -19.23 4.51
C ALA A 112 9.77 -17.84 5.16
N ALA A 113 8.61 -17.17 5.16
CA ALA A 113 8.38 -15.93 5.90
C ALA A 113 8.24 -16.14 7.41
N GLY A 114 8.13 -17.39 7.87
CA GLY A 114 7.95 -17.75 9.27
C GLY A 114 6.53 -17.55 9.78
N ALA A 115 5.50 -17.61 8.94
CA ALA A 115 4.10 -17.44 9.34
C ALA A 115 3.61 -18.60 10.21
N ASP A 116 2.73 -18.30 11.18
CA ASP A 116 1.88 -19.33 11.79
C ASP A 116 0.74 -19.68 10.81
N CYS A 117 0.96 -20.72 10.01
CA CYS A 117 -0.01 -21.16 9.02
C CYS A 117 -1.35 -21.63 9.62
N SER A 118 -1.45 -21.91 10.92
CA SER A 118 -2.73 -22.25 11.56
C SER A 118 -3.68 -21.06 11.63
N LYS A 119 -3.16 -19.84 11.48
CA LYS A 119 -3.89 -18.58 11.48
C LYS A 119 -4.12 -18.00 10.07
N VAL A 120 -3.61 -18.67 9.04
CA VAL A 120 -3.85 -18.29 7.64
C VAL A 120 -4.90 -19.21 7.05
N LEU A 121 -6.05 -18.65 6.72
CA LEU A 121 -7.21 -19.38 6.24
C LEU A 121 -7.50 -19.05 4.78
N VAL A 122 -8.00 -20.02 4.06
CA VAL A 122 -8.37 -19.91 2.65
C VAL A 122 -9.80 -20.43 2.53
N ILE A 123 -10.62 -19.74 1.77
CA ILE A 123 -11.96 -20.22 1.39
C ILE A 123 -11.77 -21.22 0.25
N ASP A 124 -12.28 -22.44 0.42
CA ASP A 124 -12.27 -23.41 -0.67
C ASP A 124 -13.27 -22.97 -1.76
N ASP A 125 -12.75 -22.65 -2.92
CA ASP A 125 -13.50 -22.19 -4.07
C ASP A 125 -13.32 -23.12 -5.30
N THR A 126 -12.87 -24.36 -5.07
CA THR A 126 -12.63 -25.37 -6.09
C THR A 126 -13.87 -25.68 -6.91
N ASP A 127 -15.01 -25.91 -6.25
CA ASP A 127 -16.28 -26.23 -6.92
C ASP A 127 -16.98 -24.99 -7.48
N GLN A 128 -16.82 -23.85 -6.82
CA GLN A 128 -17.46 -22.58 -7.19
C GLN A 128 -16.49 -21.42 -6.95
N PRO A 129 -16.00 -20.78 -8.02
CA PRO A 129 -15.09 -19.63 -7.90
C PRO A 129 -15.63 -18.55 -6.98
N LEU A 130 -14.80 -18.05 -6.10
CA LEU A 130 -15.13 -16.97 -5.18
C LEU A 130 -15.15 -15.64 -5.92
N THR A 131 -16.12 -14.78 -5.59
CA THR A 131 -16.16 -13.39 -6.09
C THR A 131 -16.25 -12.39 -4.93
N MET A 132 -15.99 -11.13 -5.21
CA MET A 132 -16.16 -10.03 -4.24
C MET A 132 -17.63 -9.86 -3.79
N ALA A 133 -18.59 -10.38 -4.56
CA ALA A 133 -20.02 -10.36 -4.23
C ALA A 133 -20.48 -11.59 -3.43
N ASP A 134 -19.62 -12.57 -3.23
CA ASP A 134 -19.97 -13.84 -2.61
C ASP A 134 -20.20 -13.70 -1.10
N ILE A 135 -21.24 -14.37 -0.59
CA ILE A 135 -21.58 -14.37 0.83
C ILE A 135 -20.54 -15.11 1.68
N ARG A 136 -19.88 -16.12 1.10
CA ARG A 136 -18.83 -16.92 1.77
C ARG A 136 -17.70 -16.07 2.31
N LEU A 137 -17.42 -14.92 1.69
CA LEU A 137 -16.42 -13.98 2.19
C LEU A 137 -16.81 -13.39 3.55
N GLU A 138 -18.07 -12.98 3.68
CA GLU A 138 -18.62 -12.47 4.93
C GLU A 138 -18.70 -13.57 6.00
N GLU A 139 -19.19 -14.75 5.64
CA GLU A 139 -19.27 -15.92 6.52
C GLU A 139 -17.88 -16.32 7.05
N ALA A 140 -16.87 -16.34 6.19
CA ALA A 140 -15.50 -16.64 6.59
C ALA A 140 -14.94 -15.60 7.59
N ILE A 141 -15.18 -14.30 7.35
CA ILE A 141 -14.78 -13.24 8.29
C ILE A 141 -15.43 -13.45 9.67
N ILE A 142 -16.73 -13.74 9.70
CA ILE A 142 -17.48 -14.00 10.95
C ILE A 142 -16.91 -15.21 11.70
N GLN A 143 -16.76 -16.33 10.97
CA GLN A 143 -16.32 -17.61 11.55
C GLN A 143 -14.90 -17.54 12.09
N THR A 144 -14.01 -16.90 11.36
CA THR A 144 -12.58 -16.85 11.69
C THR A 144 -12.20 -15.65 12.56
N LYS A 145 -13.05 -14.63 12.63
CA LYS A 145 -12.74 -13.33 13.23
C LYS A 145 -11.46 -12.74 12.65
N ALA A 146 -11.27 -12.90 11.33
CA ALA A 146 -10.07 -12.42 10.65
C ALA A 146 -9.95 -10.90 10.74
N ARG A 147 -8.76 -10.42 11.07
CA ARG A 147 -8.44 -9.00 11.14
C ARG A 147 -7.88 -8.47 9.81
N MET A 148 -7.51 -9.36 8.92
CA MET A 148 -7.02 -9.03 7.58
C MET A 148 -7.61 -10.00 6.55
N VAL A 149 -8.01 -9.48 5.41
CA VAL A 149 -8.45 -10.25 4.24
C VAL A 149 -7.64 -9.78 3.04
N VAL A 150 -7.11 -10.72 2.26
CA VAL A 150 -6.34 -10.43 1.04
C VAL A 150 -7.01 -11.11 -0.15
N LEU A 151 -7.18 -10.39 -1.26
CA LEU A 151 -7.58 -10.91 -2.57
C LEU A 151 -6.43 -10.66 -3.56
N ASP A 152 -5.81 -11.72 -4.06
CA ASP A 152 -4.59 -11.68 -4.88
C ASP A 152 -4.69 -12.59 -6.13
N PRO A 153 -4.78 -12.05 -7.34
CA PRO A 153 -5.06 -10.66 -7.65
C PRO A 153 -6.56 -10.37 -7.67
N ILE A 154 -6.93 -9.12 -7.43
CA ILE A 154 -8.35 -8.67 -7.43
C ILE A 154 -9.10 -9.06 -8.70
N GLN A 155 -8.42 -9.07 -9.84
CA GLN A 155 -9.01 -9.42 -11.14
C GLN A 155 -9.68 -10.80 -11.13
N GLY A 156 -9.11 -11.77 -10.41
CA GLY A 156 -9.66 -13.12 -10.29
C GLY A 156 -10.97 -13.19 -9.49
N PHE A 157 -11.31 -12.15 -8.73
CA PHE A 157 -12.48 -12.12 -7.83
C PHE A 157 -13.58 -11.17 -8.30
N LEU A 158 -13.54 -10.67 -9.52
CA LEU A 158 -14.58 -9.78 -10.04
C LEU A 158 -15.85 -10.54 -10.46
N GLY A 159 -15.69 -11.76 -10.99
CA GLY A 159 -16.74 -12.52 -11.63
C GLY A 159 -16.75 -12.37 -13.15
N ALA A 160 -17.19 -13.41 -13.86
CA ALA A 160 -17.08 -13.51 -15.32
C ALA A 160 -17.88 -12.43 -16.10
N GLU A 161 -18.95 -11.92 -15.51
CA GLU A 161 -19.84 -10.93 -16.14
C GLU A 161 -19.41 -9.47 -15.88
N VAL A 162 -18.33 -9.25 -15.07
CA VAL A 162 -17.92 -7.92 -14.63
C VAL A 162 -16.79 -7.39 -15.49
N ASP A 163 -17.04 -6.26 -16.17
CA ASP A 163 -16.01 -5.52 -16.89
C ASP A 163 -15.27 -4.56 -15.91
N MET A 164 -14.01 -4.87 -15.63
CA MET A 164 -13.17 -4.07 -14.74
C MET A 164 -12.95 -2.61 -15.17
N HIS A 165 -13.31 -2.25 -16.40
CA HIS A 165 -13.20 -0.88 -16.90
C HIS A 165 -14.49 -0.08 -16.75
N ARG A 166 -15.59 -0.71 -16.34
CA ARG A 166 -16.89 -0.07 -16.19
C ARG A 166 -17.15 0.33 -14.74
N ALA A 167 -17.24 1.63 -14.53
CA ALA A 167 -17.50 2.22 -13.22
C ALA A 167 -18.78 1.70 -12.53
N ASN A 168 -19.86 1.56 -13.31
CA ASN A 168 -21.16 1.07 -12.82
C ASN A 168 -21.13 -0.39 -12.34
N GLU A 169 -20.18 -1.19 -12.81
CA GLU A 169 -20.02 -2.58 -12.40
C GLU A 169 -19.05 -2.70 -11.21
N ILE A 170 -18.02 -1.88 -11.16
CA ILE A 170 -17.00 -1.91 -10.09
C ILE A 170 -17.49 -1.25 -8.79
N ARG A 171 -18.21 -0.12 -8.87
CA ARG A 171 -18.68 0.61 -7.67
C ARG A 171 -19.49 -0.24 -6.68
N PRO A 172 -20.47 -1.06 -7.11
CA PRO A 172 -21.23 -1.90 -6.18
C PRO A 172 -20.36 -2.93 -5.45
N LEU A 173 -19.40 -3.56 -6.16
CA LEU A 173 -18.46 -4.52 -5.59
C LEU A 173 -17.58 -3.87 -4.55
N MET A 174 -16.94 -2.75 -4.89
CA MET A 174 -16.09 -2.00 -3.97
C MET A 174 -16.84 -1.47 -2.76
N LYS A 175 -18.11 -1.02 -2.95
CA LYS A 175 -18.97 -0.60 -1.83
C LYS A 175 -19.25 -1.76 -0.88
N ARG A 176 -19.55 -2.96 -1.41
CA ARG A 176 -19.78 -4.15 -0.61
C ARG A 176 -18.54 -4.50 0.23
N ILE A 177 -17.37 -4.56 -0.40
CA ILE A 177 -16.11 -4.85 0.28
C ILE A 177 -15.79 -3.81 1.35
N ALA A 178 -16.03 -2.52 1.06
CA ALA A 178 -15.84 -1.46 2.05
C ALA A 178 -16.77 -1.60 3.26
N VAL A 179 -18.04 -1.98 3.03
CA VAL A 179 -19.00 -2.26 4.10
C VAL A 179 -18.56 -3.45 4.96
N LEU A 180 -18.05 -4.53 4.34
CA LEU A 180 -17.52 -5.68 5.10
C LEU A 180 -16.30 -5.27 5.94
N ALA A 181 -15.36 -4.51 5.38
CA ALA A 181 -14.20 -4.02 6.11
C ALA A 181 -14.63 -3.24 7.36
N GLU A 182 -15.53 -2.28 7.20
CA GLU A 182 -16.03 -1.42 8.27
C GLU A 182 -16.81 -2.20 9.33
N LYS A 183 -17.79 -3.01 8.89
CA LYS A 183 -18.65 -3.80 9.77
C LYS A 183 -17.90 -4.76 10.69
N TYR A 184 -16.86 -5.39 10.17
CA TYR A 184 -16.07 -6.39 10.90
C TYR A 184 -14.72 -5.88 11.38
N HIS A 185 -14.47 -4.59 11.18
CA HIS A 185 -13.23 -3.93 11.60
C HIS A 185 -11.98 -4.70 11.15
N CYS A 186 -11.98 -5.18 9.90
CA CYS A 186 -10.85 -5.87 9.28
C CYS A 186 -10.21 -5.03 8.18
N ALA A 187 -8.90 -5.13 8.02
CA ALA A 187 -8.20 -4.54 6.88
C ALA A 187 -8.42 -5.41 5.65
N ILE A 188 -9.01 -4.87 4.56
CA ILE A 188 -9.14 -5.61 3.31
C ILE A 188 -8.10 -5.10 2.31
N ILE A 189 -7.23 -5.98 1.88
CA ILE A 189 -6.17 -5.71 0.92
C ILE A 189 -6.53 -6.32 -0.43
N LEU A 190 -6.53 -5.49 -1.46
CA LEU A 190 -6.75 -5.87 -2.84
C LEU A 190 -5.43 -5.71 -3.61
N ILE A 191 -4.84 -6.82 -4.01
CA ILE A 191 -3.62 -6.80 -4.83
C ILE A 191 -4.00 -6.78 -6.30
N GLY A 192 -3.36 -5.92 -7.09
CA GLY A 192 -3.66 -5.84 -8.50
C GLY A 192 -2.48 -5.47 -9.39
N HIS A 193 -2.61 -5.79 -10.68
CA HIS A 193 -1.64 -5.44 -11.69
C HIS A 193 -1.98 -4.09 -12.32
N MET A 194 -0.95 -3.29 -12.62
CA MET A 194 -1.13 -2.02 -13.29
C MET A 194 -1.32 -2.20 -14.80
N ASN A 195 -2.10 -1.29 -15.41
CA ASN A 195 -2.24 -1.24 -16.86
C ASN A 195 -0.96 -0.72 -17.52
N LYS A 196 -0.46 -1.45 -18.54
CA LYS A 196 0.76 -1.10 -19.29
C LYS A 196 0.58 0.11 -20.23
N ASN A 197 -0.64 0.53 -20.53
CA ASN A 197 -0.97 1.44 -21.65
C ASN A 197 -1.15 2.91 -21.27
N SER A 198 -0.71 3.40 -20.12
CA SER A 198 -0.89 4.81 -19.78
C SER A 198 0.41 5.60 -19.88
N ASN A 199 0.50 6.47 -20.89
CA ASN A 199 1.51 7.54 -21.01
C ASN A 199 1.22 8.73 -20.06
N GLY A 200 0.68 8.48 -18.85
CA GLY A 200 0.22 9.50 -17.92
C GLY A 200 0.91 9.47 -16.55
N LYS A 201 0.56 10.46 -15.71
CA LYS A 201 0.99 10.54 -14.31
C LYS A 201 0.65 9.24 -13.56
N SER A 202 1.38 8.92 -12.49
CA SER A 202 1.23 7.71 -11.64
C SER A 202 -0.21 7.40 -11.24
N SER A 203 -1.00 8.44 -10.97
CA SER A 203 -2.42 8.33 -10.62
C SER A 203 -3.31 7.71 -11.73
N TYR A 204 -2.85 7.66 -12.98
CA TYR A 204 -3.61 7.11 -14.12
C TYR A 204 -3.18 5.71 -14.55
N ARG A 205 -2.09 5.16 -13.99
CA ARG A 205 -1.65 3.79 -14.26
C ARG A 205 -2.34 2.72 -13.40
N GLY A 206 -3.48 3.08 -12.78
CA GLY A 206 -4.19 2.21 -11.84
C GLY A 206 -4.81 0.96 -12.45
N LEU A 207 -5.35 0.14 -11.59
CA LEU A 207 -6.21 -1.00 -11.88
C LEU A 207 -7.42 -0.54 -12.69
N GLY A 208 -7.58 -0.98 -13.94
CA GLY A 208 -8.80 -0.83 -14.74
C GLY A 208 -9.55 0.50 -14.56
N SER A 209 -10.73 0.46 -13.97
CA SER A 209 -11.53 1.66 -13.66
C SER A 209 -10.91 2.49 -12.54
N ILE A 210 -10.98 3.82 -12.66
CA ILE A 210 -10.62 4.78 -11.61
C ILE A 210 -11.45 4.56 -10.33
N ASP A 211 -12.59 3.90 -10.42
CA ASP A 211 -13.47 3.62 -9.29
C ASP A 211 -12.88 2.64 -8.27
N PHE A 212 -11.94 1.78 -8.66
CA PHE A 212 -11.18 0.99 -7.69
C PHE A 212 -10.43 1.91 -6.72
N GLN A 213 -9.68 2.85 -7.28
CA GLN A 213 -8.91 3.80 -6.46
C GLN A 213 -9.81 4.78 -5.72
N ALA A 214 -10.93 5.20 -6.33
CA ALA A 214 -11.86 6.12 -5.70
C ALA A 214 -12.47 5.53 -4.42
N ALA A 215 -12.82 4.25 -4.42
CA ALA A 215 -13.44 3.56 -3.29
C ALA A 215 -12.45 3.19 -2.17
N ALA A 216 -11.17 2.93 -2.49
CA ALA A 216 -10.14 2.64 -1.50
C ALA A 216 -9.75 3.87 -0.69
N ARG A 217 -9.39 3.67 0.58
CA ARG A 217 -8.91 4.76 1.47
C ARG A 217 -7.40 4.92 1.44
N SER A 218 -6.67 3.88 1.08
CA SER A 218 -5.24 3.89 0.83
C SER A 218 -4.95 3.17 -0.48
N VAL A 219 -4.08 3.74 -1.31
CA VAL A 219 -3.60 3.12 -2.54
C VAL A 219 -2.09 3.19 -2.54
N LEU A 220 -1.48 2.02 -2.60
CA LEU A 220 -0.05 1.82 -2.56
C LEU A 220 0.45 1.31 -3.91
N ILE A 221 1.61 1.77 -4.29
CA ILE A 221 2.33 1.26 -5.45
C ILE A 221 3.58 0.55 -4.99
N VAL A 222 3.86 -0.60 -5.57
CA VAL A 222 5.11 -1.34 -5.37
C VAL A 222 5.87 -1.39 -6.68
N GLY A 223 7.11 -0.96 -6.65
CA GLY A 223 7.97 -0.97 -7.82
C GLY A 223 9.44 -1.18 -7.47
N ARG A 224 10.21 -1.54 -8.49
CA ARG A 224 11.65 -1.82 -8.40
C ARG A 224 12.47 -0.58 -8.70
N ILE A 225 13.55 -0.40 -7.95
CA ILE A 225 14.56 0.59 -8.30
C ILE A 225 15.42 0.06 -9.44
N LYS A 226 15.49 0.79 -10.55
CA LYS A 226 16.20 0.33 -11.76
C LYS A 226 17.68 0.06 -11.53
N GLU A 227 18.31 0.91 -10.76
CA GLU A 227 19.74 0.86 -10.46
C GLU A 227 20.07 -0.11 -9.31
N GLU A 228 19.06 -0.55 -8.57
CA GLU A 228 19.14 -1.49 -7.45
C GLU A 228 18.11 -2.59 -7.64
N PRO A 229 18.34 -3.59 -8.53
CA PRO A 229 17.31 -4.53 -8.96
C PRO A 229 16.72 -5.40 -7.84
N GLU A 230 17.38 -5.51 -6.69
CA GLU A 230 16.89 -6.22 -5.51
C GLU A 230 16.06 -5.32 -4.59
N THR A 231 16.18 -4.00 -4.73
CA THR A 231 15.43 -3.02 -3.92
C THR A 231 14.06 -2.76 -4.56
N ARG A 232 13.01 -2.90 -3.77
CA ARG A 232 11.64 -2.52 -4.06
C ARG A 232 11.21 -1.44 -3.11
N VAL A 233 10.29 -0.60 -3.58
CA VAL A 233 9.77 0.49 -2.76
C VAL A 233 8.24 0.50 -2.81
N VAL A 234 7.65 0.77 -1.66
CA VAL A 234 6.22 0.99 -1.47
C VAL A 234 5.98 2.48 -1.32
N CYS A 235 5.17 3.07 -2.19
CA CYS A 235 4.82 4.49 -2.14
C CYS A 235 3.31 4.65 -2.06
N HIS A 236 2.83 5.67 -1.36
CA HIS A 236 1.45 6.13 -1.48
C HIS A 236 1.20 6.78 -2.84
N THR A 237 0.06 6.48 -3.47
CA THR A 237 -0.53 7.25 -4.56
C THR A 237 -1.85 7.89 -4.14
N LYS A 238 -2.42 7.42 -3.02
CA LYS A 238 -3.59 8.01 -2.37
C LYS A 238 -3.55 7.68 -0.88
N SER A 239 -3.73 8.69 -0.05
CA SER A 239 -4.04 8.57 1.37
C SER A 239 -5.23 9.47 1.70
N SER A 240 -6.30 8.89 2.29
CA SER A 240 -7.54 9.63 2.60
C SER A 240 -7.77 9.85 4.09
N LEU A 241 -6.97 9.20 4.94
CA LEU A 241 -7.21 9.12 6.39
C LEU A 241 -6.05 9.65 7.23
N ALA A 242 -4.88 9.80 6.63
CA ALA A 242 -3.68 10.36 7.22
C ALA A 242 -2.86 11.08 6.15
N PRO A 243 -1.86 11.89 6.50
CA PRO A 243 -0.85 12.36 5.55
C PRO A 243 -0.18 11.16 4.86
N GLU A 244 0.26 11.36 3.62
CA GLU A 244 1.03 10.34 2.92
C GLU A 244 2.30 10.00 3.72
N GLY A 245 2.53 8.70 3.95
CA GLY A 245 3.75 8.23 4.58
C GLY A 245 4.96 8.40 3.65
N LYS A 246 6.15 8.48 4.25
CA LYS A 246 7.38 8.32 3.50
C LYS A 246 7.42 6.94 2.86
N SER A 247 7.98 6.86 1.66
CA SER A 247 8.12 5.57 0.98
C SER A 247 8.96 4.60 1.81
N ILE A 248 8.63 3.31 1.75
CA ILE A 248 9.32 2.25 2.48
C ILE A 248 9.95 1.29 1.48
N ALA A 249 11.24 1.00 1.66
CA ALA A 249 11.95 0.03 0.85
C ALA A 249 12.07 -1.33 1.54
N PHE A 250 12.10 -2.36 0.70
CA PHE A 250 12.47 -3.72 1.08
C PHE A 250 13.39 -4.33 0.03
N ARG A 251 14.27 -5.21 0.47
CA ARG A 251 15.10 -6.03 -0.40
C ARG A 251 14.40 -7.35 -0.69
N LEU A 252 14.48 -7.79 -1.92
CA LEU A 252 14.06 -9.12 -2.33
C LEU A 252 15.21 -9.76 -3.08
N ASP A 253 15.98 -10.55 -2.37
CA ASP A 253 17.19 -11.22 -2.82
C ASP A 253 16.93 -12.72 -2.94
N LYS A 254 17.56 -13.37 -3.93
CA LYS A 254 17.40 -14.82 -4.16
C LYS A 254 18.06 -15.67 -3.07
N ASP A 255 19.15 -15.17 -2.49
CA ASP A 255 19.96 -15.90 -1.53
C ASP A 255 19.59 -15.53 -0.08
N ASN A 256 19.24 -14.27 0.16
CA ASN A 256 18.94 -13.73 1.50
C ASN A 256 17.43 -13.55 1.76
N GLY A 257 16.59 -13.78 0.76
CA GLY A 257 15.14 -13.69 0.90
C GLY A 257 14.63 -12.25 0.98
N PHE A 258 13.68 -12.00 1.89
CA PHE A 258 13.03 -10.71 2.09
C PHE A 258 13.58 -9.99 3.32
N GLU A 259 13.88 -8.69 3.18
CA GLU A 259 14.33 -7.83 4.27
C GLU A 259 13.73 -6.43 4.15
N TRP A 260 13.16 -5.89 5.24
CA TRP A 260 12.79 -4.48 5.31
C TRP A 260 14.02 -3.60 5.43
N ILE A 261 14.16 -2.60 4.53
CA ILE A 261 15.26 -1.63 4.56
C ILE A 261 14.86 -0.42 5.41
N GLY A 262 13.59 -0.01 5.38
CA GLY A 262 13.08 1.17 6.06
C GLY A 262 12.71 2.31 5.11
N GLU A 263 12.73 3.55 5.59
CA GLU A 263 12.36 4.73 4.80
C GLU A 263 13.28 4.90 3.57
N TYR A 264 12.66 5.29 2.45
CA TYR A 264 13.36 5.50 1.19
C TYR A 264 12.85 6.78 0.50
N ASP A 265 13.76 7.69 0.17
CA ASP A 265 13.42 9.02 -0.38
C ASP A 265 13.15 8.92 -1.89
N ILE A 266 11.93 8.51 -2.25
CA ILE A 266 11.44 8.45 -3.63
C ILE A 266 9.91 8.64 -3.62
N SER A 267 9.41 9.40 -4.57
CA SER A 267 7.96 9.54 -4.79
C SER A 267 7.43 8.46 -5.72
N ALA A 268 6.11 8.25 -5.70
CA ALA A 268 5.43 7.33 -6.61
C ALA A 268 5.64 7.69 -8.09
N ASP A 269 5.67 8.98 -8.42
CA ASP A 269 5.93 9.46 -9.78
C ASP A 269 7.36 9.14 -10.25
N GLU A 270 8.35 9.32 -9.37
CA GLU A 270 9.74 8.99 -9.67
C GLU A 270 9.94 7.47 -9.83
N LEU A 271 9.30 6.69 -8.97
CA LEU A 271 9.35 5.22 -9.03
C LEU A 271 8.80 4.71 -10.38
N LEU A 272 7.65 5.22 -10.82
CA LEU A 272 6.99 4.78 -12.05
C LEU A 272 7.66 5.28 -13.33
N ASN A 273 8.16 6.50 -13.32
CA ASN A 273 8.83 7.06 -14.48
C ASN A 273 10.24 6.50 -14.67
N GLY A 274 10.76 5.80 -13.64
CA GLY A 274 12.14 5.32 -13.62
C GLY A 274 13.16 6.45 -13.74
N ASP A 275 12.72 7.67 -13.49
CA ASP A 275 13.58 8.84 -13.39
C ASP A 275 14.25 8.77 -12.00
N GLY A 276 15.43 8.19 -11.93
CA GLY A 276 16.25 8.14 -10.70
C GLY A 276 16.66 9.53 -10.17
N LYS A 277 15.70 10.48 -10.15
CA LYS A 277 15.91 11.83 -9.62
C LYS A 277 16.10 11.76 -8.10
N GLY A 278 15.28 10.98 -7.40
CA GLY A 278 15.42 10.78 -5.94
C GLY A 278 16.76 10.15 -5.59
N GLN A 279 17.17 9.11 -6.33
CA GLN A 279 18.49 8.50 -6.11
C GLN A 279 19.65 9.45 -6.43
N LYS A 280 19.52 10.26 -7.50
CA LYS A 280 20.52 11.29 -7.82
C LYS A 280 20.56 12.38 -6.75
N SER A 281 19.40 12.78 -6.19
CA SER A 281 19.32 13.71 -5.07
C SER A 281 19.94 13.08 -3.81
N ARG A 282 19.60 11.83 -3.48
CA ARG A 282 20.17 11.11 -2.34
C ARG A 282 21.71 11.00 -2.43
N LYS A 283 22.22 10.52 -3.57
CA LYS A 283 23.68 10.46 -3.80
C LYS A 283 24.35 11.83 -3.67
N ALA A 284 23.67 12.89 -4.10
CA ALA A 284 24.20 14.25 -3.96
C ALA A 284 24.16 14.74 -2.51
N LYS A 285 23.12 14.38 -1.74
CA LYS A 285 23.04 14.69 -0.30
C LYS A 285 24.10 13.93 0.49
N GLU A 286 24.22 12.61 0.30
CA GLU A 286 25.22 11.75 0.93
C GLU A 286 26.63 12.27 0.62
N PHE A 287 26.89 12.62 -0.64
CA PHE A 287 28.16 13.24 -1.05
C PHE A 287 28.42 14.55 -0.32
N LEU A 288 27.41 15.43 -0.18
CA LEU A 288 27.60 16.70 0.54
C LEU A 288 27.85 16.49 2.03
N LEU A 289 27.12 15.58 2.67
CA LEU A 289 27.30 15.22 4.07
C LEU A 289 28.70 14.64 4.31
N GLU A 290 29.15 13.74 3.43
CA GLU A 290 30.51 13.13 3.51
C GLU A 290 31.61 14.19 3.36
N ILE A 291 31.53 15.01 2.29
CA ILE A 291 32.64 15.92 1.94
C ILE A 291 32.73 17.16 2.85
N LEU A 292 31.60 17.47 3.54
CA LEU A 292 31.51 18.60 4.47
C LEU A 292 31.58 18.18 5.96
N ALA A 293 31.70 16.88 6.25
CA ALA A 293 31.72 16.34 7.61
C ALA A 293 32.87 16.95 8.46
N ASP A 294 34.02 17.16 7.85
CA ASP A 294 35.21 17.69 8.51
C ASP A 294 35.33 19.25 8.43
N GLY A 295 34.23 19.90 7.98
CA GLY A 295 34.18 21.37 7.87
C GLY A 295 33.94 21.90 6.46
N GLY A 296 33.97 23.22 6.34
CA GLY A 296 33.66 23.89 5.08
C GLY A 296 34.67 23.70 3.97
N MET A 297 34.20 23.44 2.75
CA MET A 297 35.04 23.26 1.55
C MET A 297 34.71 24.30 0.48
N SER A 298 35.69 24.66 -0.36
CA SER A 298 35.46 25.61 -1.46
C SER A 298 34.52 25.04 -2.49
N GLN A 299 33.56 25.85 -2.96
CA GLN A 299 32.57 25.47 -3.96
C GLN A 299 33.21 24.85 -5.20
N LYS A 300 34.37 25.40 -5.65
CA LYS A 300 35.08 24.88 -6.83
C LYS A 300 35.49 23.42 -6.61
N LYS A 301 36.08 23.10 -5.46
CA LYS A 301 36.52 21.74 -5.15
C LYS A 301 35.37 20.78 -4.98
N ILE A 302 34.24 21.23 -4.38
CA ILE A 302 33.01 20.42 -4.26
C ILE A 302 32.47 20.08 -5.66
N LEU A 303 32.43 21.04 -6.59
CA LEU A 303 31.96 20.81 -7.95
C LEU A 303 32.85 19.84 -8.74
N GLU A 304 34.16 19.93 -8.55
CA GLU A 304 35.13 19.02 -9.17
C GLU A 304 34.97 17.58 -8.65
N GLU A 305 34.85 17.40 -7.32
CA GLU A 305 34.63 16.07 -6.71
C GLU A 305 33.25 15.49 -7.06
N ALA A 306 32.21 16.32 -7.10
CA ALA A 306 30.87 15.92 -7.55
C ALA A 306 30.88 15.43 -9.00
N ALA A 307 31.60 16.11 -9.89
CA ALA A 307 31.73 15.71 -11.29
C ALA A 307 32.44 14.35 -11.44
N LYS A 308 33.47 14.08 -10.65
CA LYS A 308 34.15 12.77 -10.62
C LYS A 308 33.20 11.63 -10.23
N ARG A 309 32.22 11.89 -9.34
CA ARG A 309 31.20 10.93 -8.90
C ARG A 309 29.93 10.93 -9.79
N GLY A 310 29.96 11.65 -10.92
CA GLY A 310 28.86 11.73 -11.88
C GLY A 310 27.63 12.55 -11.39
N ILE A 311 27.80 13.35 -10.33
CA ILE A 311 26.75 14.21 -9.79
C ILE A 311 26.67 15.51 -10.60
N LYS A 312 25.49 15.75 -11.22
CA LYS A 312 25.27 16.96 -12.03
C LYS A 312 25.09 18.20 -11.15
N GLY A 313 25.61 19.34 -11.59
CA GLY A 313 25.58 20.59 -10.84
C GLY A 313 24.17 21.09 -10.44
N LYS A 314 23.11 20.76 -11.21
CA LYS A 314 21.72 21.08 -10.84
C LYS A 314 21.28 20.22 -9.65
N THR A 315 21.57 18.92 -9.69
CA THR A 315 21.24 17.97 -8.59
C THR A 315 21.98 18.36 -7.31
N LEU A 316 23.26 18.72 -7.43
CA LEU A 316 24.07 19.16 -6.29
C LEU A 316 23.53 20.45 -5.65
N ARG A 317 23.05 21.42 -6.46
CA ARG A 317 22.44 22.67 -5.95
C ARG A 317 21.12 22.40 -5.24
N ASN A 318 20.30 21.46 -5.74
CA ASN A 318 19.06 21.07 -5.06
C ASN A 318 19.39 20.40 -3.72
N ALA A 319 20.31 19.43 -3.70
CA ALA A 319 20.75 18.78 -2.48
C ALA A 319 21.31 19.78 -1.45
N LYS A 320 22.08 20.77 -1.92
CA LYS A 320 22.56 21.88 -1.08
C LYS A 320 21.41 22.64 -0.41
N SER A 321 20.36 22.97 -1.17
CA SER A 321 19.19 23.69 -0.65
C SER A 321 18.41 22.83 0.35
N GLU A 322 18.24 21.53 0.06
CA GLU A 322 17.50 20.60 0.92
C GLU A 322 18.22 20.26 2.24
N LEU A 323 19.55 20.31 2.24
CA LEU A 323 20.39 20.15 3.43
C LEU A 323 20.70 21.49 4.14
N GLU A 324 20.10 22.58 3.67
CA GLU A 324 20.31 23.94 4.22
C GLU A 324 21.81 24.32 4.32
N VAL A 325 22.64 23.78 3.41
CA VAL A 325 24.08 24.02 3.42
C VAL A 325 24.40 25.50 3.17
N ASP A 326 25.10 26.11 4.09
CA ASP A 326 25.47 27.52 4.07
C ASP A 326 26.51 27.85 3.00
N SER A 327 26.46 29.09 2.51
CA SER A 327 27.49 29.64 1.61
C SER A 327 28.16 30.83 2.26
N VAL A 328 29.42 30.70 2.55
CA VAL A 328 30.24 31.76 3.17
C VAL A 328 31.36 32.21 2.21
N LYS A 329 31.47 33.52 2.00
CA LYS A 329 32.53 34.06 1.16
C LYS A 329 33.81 34.27 2.00
N ARG A 330 34.91 33.61 1.61
CA ARG A 330 36.23 33.78 2.22
C ARG A 330 37.20 34.28 1.14
N GLY A 331 37.58 35.54 1.23
CA GLY A 331 38.40 36.21 0.22
C GLY A 331 37.65 36.27 -1.14
N SER A 332 38.27 35.75 -2.20
CA SER A 332 37.69 35.67 -3.56
C SER A 332 36.87 34.41 -3.83
N GLN A 333 36.79 33.49 -2.86
CA GLN A 333 36.15 32.18 -3.06
C GLN A 333 34.92 31.97 -2.15
N TRP A 334 33.95 31.16 -2.65
CA TRP A 334 32.79 30.71 -1.89
C TRP A 334 33.11 29.35 -1.26
N TYR A 335 32.74 29.18 0.02
CA TYR A 335 32.82 27.94 0.77
C TYR A 335 31.39 27.48 1.15
N TRP A 336 31.18 26.18 1.10
CA TRP A 336 29.95 25.55 1.59
C TRP A 336 30.24 24.87 2.92
N MET A 337 29.30 24.93 3.85
CA MET A 337 29.38 24.40 5.20
C MET A 337 28.04 23.81 5.60
N LEU A 338 28.04 22.71 6.36
CA LEU A 338 26.81 22.21 6.98
C LEU A 338 26.31 23.25 8.02
N PRO A 339 24.99 23.39 8.21
CA PRO A 339 24.44 24.21 9.30
C PRO A 339 24.89 23.65 10.65
N GLU A 340 25.07 24.53 11.66
CA GLU A 340 25.44 24.15 13.02
C GLU A 340 24.32 23.41 13.74
#